data_1a458b2548bafbf28149e010d5548de9
#
_entry.id   1a458b2548bafbf28149e010d5548de9
#
_cell.length_a   1.000
_cell.length_b   1.000
_cell.length_c   1.000
_cell.angle_alpha   90.00
_cell.angle_beta   90.00
_cell.angle_gamma   90.00
#
_symmetry.space_group_name_H-M   'P 1'
#
loop_
_entity.id
_entity.type
_entity.pdbx_description
1 polymer ?
#
loop_
_entity_poly.entity_id
_entity_poly.type
_entity_poly.pdbx_seq_one_letter_code
_entity_poly.pdbx_strand_id
1 'polypeptide(L)'
;MKNMNLSAPLPFVGQKRMFAKEFIKVLEQFPEDTVFVDLFGGSGLLSHIAKRSKPDATVVYNDFDNYRFRLKNIPQTNKLLADIRELVGNSIPKHKPIKGELRERIFKRIEEEELNVGYVDFITLSSSLMFSMKYKLSVAEMRKEVLYNNIRKTGYPESSDYLNCLLYTSPSPRDTERY
;
A
#
# COMPACT_ATOMS: atom_id res chain seq x y z
N MET A 1 19.83 -14.06 -10.45
CA MET A 1 18.80 -13.63 -9.49
C MET A 1 17.75 -12.85 -10.27
N LYS A 2 16.50 -13.32 -10.39
CA LYS A 2 15.40 -12.54 -10.98
C LYS A 2 15.24 -11.25 -10.18
N ASN A 3 15.01 -10.13 -10.86
CA ASN A 3 14.80 -8.80 -10.24
C ASN A 3 13.79 -8.89 -9.08
N MET A 4 14.29 -8.95 -7.86
CA MET A 4 13.47 -8.96 -6.66
C MET A 4 13.02 -7.55 -6.35
N ASN A 5 11.72 -7.35 -6.18
CA ASN A 5 11.19 -6.03 -5.83
C ASN A 5 11.48 -5.75 -4.33
N LEU A 6 12.38 -4.80 -4.06
CA LEU A 6 12.80 -4.43 -2.71
C LEU A 6 11.95 -3.29 -2.12
N SER A 7 10.78 -3.04 -2.69
CA SER A 7 9.82 -2.06 -2.17
C SER A 7 8.40 -2.59 -2.29
N ALA A 8 7.57 -2.29 -1.31
CA ALA A 8 6.16 -2.62 -1.37
C ALA A 8 5.44 -1.77 -2.44
N PRO A 9 4.42 -2.33 -3.14
CA PRO A 9 3.72 -1.64 -4.23
C PRO A 9 2.97 -0.39 -3.79
N LEU A 10 2.33 -0.42 -2.62
CA LEU A 10 1.54 0.68 -2.07
C LEU A 10 2.27 1.40 -0.93
N PRO A 11 1.94 2.67 -0.67
CA PRO A 11 2.41 3.38 0.51
C PRO A 11 2.04 2.64 1.80
N PHE A 12 3.00 2.61 2.73
CA PHE A 12 2.80 2.04 4.05
C PHE A 12 3.70 2.75 5.07
N VAL A 13 3.19 2.96 6.29
CA VAL A 13 3.97 3.54 7.38
C VAL A 13 5.01 2.54 7.85
N GLY A 14 6.26 2.98 7.96
CA GLY A 14 7.34 2.11 8.49
C GLY A 14 7.77 1.00 7.52
N GLN A 15 7.70 1.22 6.20
CA GLN A 15 8.26 0.28 5.23
C GLN A 15 9.71 -0.05 5.55
N LYS A 16 10.01 -1.36 5.67
CA LYS A 16 11.33 -1.87 6.05
C LYS A 16 12.33 -1.96 4.87
N ARG A 17 12.12 -1.17 3.81
CA ARG A 17 12.95 -1.24 2.58
C ARG A 17 14.44 -0.96 2.83
N MET A 18 14.76 -0.15 3.86
CA MET A 18 16.15 0.17 4.21
C MET A 18 16.90 -1.07 4.70
N PHE A 19 16.19 -2.02 5.28
CA PHE A 19 16.76 -3.27 5.81
C PHE A 19 16.74 -4.41 4.79
N ALA A 20 16.10 -4.24 3.63
CA ALA A 20 15.86 -5.32 2.68
C ALA A 20 17.13 -6.03 2.23
N LYS A 21 18.19 -5.28 1.93
CA LYS A 21 19.48 -5.84 1.47
C LYS A 21 20.19 -6.64 2.58
N GLU A 22 20.21 -6.11 3.79
CA GLU A 22 20.83 -6.80 4.93
C GLU A 22 20.02 -8.02 5.33
N PHE A 23 18.70 -7.93 5.26
CA PHE A 23 17.82 -9.06 5.53
C PHE A 23 18.08 -10.23 4.56
N ILE A 24 18.31 -9.98 3.26
CA ILE A 24 18.68 -11.02 2.28
C ILE A 24 19.96 -11.75 2.73
N LYS A 25 20.99 -11.02 3.16
CA LYS A 25 22.24 -11.65 3.65
C LYS A 25 22.01 -12.50 4.91
N VAL A 26 21.09 -12.07 5.79
CA VAL A 26 20.72 -12.84 6.96
C VAL A 26 20.00 -14.14 6.56
N LEU A 27 19.11 -14.09 5.54
CA LEU A 27 18.40 -15.26 5.06
C LEU A 27 19.35 -16.35 4.50
N GLU A 28 20.49 -15.97 3.94
CA GLU A 28 21.49 -16.93 3.41
C GLU A 28 22.05 -17.86 4.49
N GLN A 29 21.95 -17.48 5.76
CA GLN A 29 22.46 -18.28 6.91
C GLN A 29 21.47 -19.39 7.33
N PHE A 30 20.26 -19.42 6.79
CA PHE A 30 19.23 -20.38 7.18
C PHE A 30 19.04 -21.47 6.10
N PRO A 31 18.64 -22.70 6.49
CA PRO A 31 18.23 -23.74 5.55
C PRO A 31 17.10 -23.32 4.62
N GLU A 32 16.95 -24.00 3.47
CA GLU A 32 15.93 -23.68 2.45
C GLU A 32 14.49 -23.94 2.96
N ASP A 33 14.30 -24.90 3.85
CA ASP A 33 13.03 -25.34 4.43
C ASP A 33 12.67 -24.65 5.76
N THR A 34 13.38 -23.57 6.11
CA THR A 34 13.17 -22.84 7.38
C THR A 34 11.75 -22.28 7.48
N VAL A 35 11.21 -22.27 8.69
CA VAL A 35 9.96 -21.55 9.02
C VAL A 35 10.28 -20.14 9.48
N PHE A 36 9.82 -19.13 8.73
CA PHE A 36 9.94 -17.72 9.09
C PHE A 36 8.59 -17.18 9.56
N VAL A 37 8.59 -16.46 10.67
CA VAL A 37 7.37 -15.82 11.22
C VAL A 37 7.57 -14.32 11.26
N ASP A 38 6.79 -13.59 10.44
CA ASP A 38 6.78 -12.13 10.40
C ASP A 38 5.65 -11.60 11.29
N LEU A 39 5.99 -11.37 12.57
CA LEU A 39 5.03 -10.90 13.58
C LEU A 39 4.52 -9.47 13.32
N PHE A 40 5.34 -8.64 12.66
CA PHE A 40 5.05 -7.25 12.34
C PHE A 40 5.05 -7.03 10.83
N GLY A 41 4.29 -7.85 10.12
CA GLY A 41 4.30 -7.96 8.67
C GLY A 41 4.09 -6.66 7.92
N GLY A 42 3.19 -5.80 8.40
CA GLY A 42 2.92 -4.49 7.81
C GLY A 42 2.66 -4.58 6.31
N SER A 43 3.54 -4.00 5.48
CA SER A 43 3.42 -4.12 4.02
C SER A 43 3.80 -5.50 3.45
N GLY A 44 4.19 -6.47 4.28
CA GLY A 44 4.62 -7.79 3.84
C GLY A 44 5.97 -7.83 3.11
N LEU A 45 6.76 -6.76 3.14
CA LEU A 45 8.00 -6.67 2.37
C LEU A 45 9.02 -7.72 2.78
N LEU A 46 9.23 -7.94 4.07
CA LEU A 46 10.19 -8.94 4.54
C LEU A 46 9.67 -10.36 4.28
N SER A 47 8.38 -10.60 4.47
CA SER A 47 7.74 -11.88 4.11
C SER A 47 7.87 -12.18 2.61
N HIS A 48 7.65 -11.18 1.75
CA HIS A 48 7.86 -11.30 0.31
C HIS A 48 9.32 -11.63 -0.02
N ILE A 49 10.28 -10.93 0.59
CA ILE A 49 11.71 -11.18 0.38
C ILE A 49 12.09 -12.58 0.85
N ALA A 50 11.64 -12.99 2.05
CA ALA A 50 11.92 -14.33 2.58
C ALA A 50 11.41 -15.43 1.63
N LYS A 51 10.15 -15.35 1.21
CA LYS A 51 9.55 -16.35 0.30
C LYS A 51 10.21 -16.38 -1.08
N ARG A 52 10.64 -15.23 -1.60
CA ARG A 52 11.34 -15.14 -2.89
C ARG A 52 12.79 -15.60 -2.82
N SER A 53 13.47 -15.40 -1.70
CA SER A 53 14.84 -15.87 -1.47
C SER A 53 14.90 -17.34 -1.16
N LYS A 54 13.90 -17.87 -0.47
CA LYS A 54 13.78 -19.26 -0.01
C LYS A 54 12.41 -19.81 -0.43
N PRO A 55 12.27 -20.31 -1.68
CA PRO A 55 10.96 -20.78 -2.18
C PRO A 55 10.37 -21.95 -1.39
N ASP A 56 11.21 -22.81 -0.80
CA ASP A 56 10.78 -23.98 -0.03
C ASP A 56 10.45 -23.63 1.43
N ALA A 57 10.85 -22.44 1.89
CA ALA A 57 10.55 -21.98 3.25
C ALA A 57 9.05 -21.80 3.49
N THR A 58 8.62 -22.12 4.71
CA THR A 58 7.30 -21.70 5.21
C THR A 58 7.40 -20.29 5.76
N VAL A 59 6.61 -19.35 5.22
CA VAL A 59 6.56 -17.99 5.72
C VAL A 59 5.18 -17.72 6.31
N VAL A 60 5.13 -17.37 7.60
CA VAL A 60 3.91 -16.95 8.28
C VAL A 60 3.90 -15.43 8.34
N TYR A 61 2.90 -14.81 7.71
CA TYR A 61 2.75 -13.36 7.62
C TYR A 61 1.56 -12.88 8.44
N ASN A 62 1.80 -12.02 9.41
CA ASN A 62 0.75 -11.37 10.19
C ASN A 62 0.28 -10.10 9.46
N ASP A 63 -0.87 -10.18 8.77
CA ASP A 63 -1.49 -9.09 8.02
C ASP A 63 -2.44 -8.25 8.89
N PHE A 64 -1.94 -7.77 10.02
CA PHE A 64 -2.74 -6.98 10.96
C PHE A 64 -3.39 -5.75 10.32
N ASP A 65 -2.71 -5.11 9.38
CA ASP A 65 -3.15 -3.88 8.70
C ASP A 65 -3.98 -4.15 7.43
N ASN A 66 -4.33 -5.42 7.19
CA ASN A 66 -5.10 -5.84 6.02
C ASN A 66 -4.48 -5.39 4.68
N TYR A 67 -3.15 -5.47 4.58
CA TYR A 67 -2.41 -4.99 3.42
C TYR A 67 -2.70 -5.81 2.16
N ARG A 68 -2.94 -7.12 2.29
CA ARG A 68 -3.37 -7.97 1.17
C ARG A 68 -4.67 -7.49 0.54
N PHE A 69 -5.62 -7.04 1.35
CA PHE A 69 -6.86 -6.46 0.85
C PHE A 69 -6.61 -5.17 0.05
N ARG A 70 -5.72 -4.30 0.55
CA ARG A 70 -5.31 -3.10 -0.18
C ARG A 70 -4.64 -3.43 -1.52
N LEU A 71 -3.78 -4.46 -1.57
CA LEU A 71 -3.15 -4.93 -2.82
C LEU A 71 -4.18 -5.43 -3.83
N LYS A 72 -5.19 -6.17 -3.41
CA LYS A 72 -6.28 -6.64 -4.28
C LYS A 72 -7.07 -5.48 -4.88
N ASN A 73 -7.17 -4.37 -4.18
CA ASN A 73 -7.91 -3.18 -4.58
C ASN A 73 -7.05 -2.10 -5.27
N ILE A 74 -5.83 -2.42 -5.71
CA ILE A 74 -5.00 -1.49 -6.48
C ILE A 74 -5.72 -0.97 -7.75
N PRO A 75 -6.40 -1.80 -8.57
CA PRO A 75 -7.11 -1.32 -9.74
C PRO A 75 -8.15 -0.25 -9.39
N GLN A 76 -8.93 -0.48 -8.35
CA GLN A 76 -9.94 0.45 -7.83
C GLN A 76 -9.29 1.76 -7.33
N THR A 77 -8.23 1.66 -6.54
CA THR A 77 -7.47 2.80 -6.05
C THR A 77 -6.87 3.61 -7.20
N ASN A 78 -6.34 2.95 -8.24
CA ASN A 78 -5.80 3.59 -9.42
C ASN A 78 -6.87 4.34 -10.21
N LYS A 79 -8.07 3.77 -10.33
CA LYS A 79 -9.22 4.41 -10.99
C LYS A 79 -9.59 5.71 -10.27
N LEU A 80 -9.81 5.66 -8.96
CA LEU A 80 -10.10 6.85 -8.16
C LEU A 80 -9.01 7.93 -8.28
N LEU A 81 -7.73 7.53 -8.23
CA LEU A 81 -6.61 8.47 -8.42
C LEU A 81 -6.54 9.03 -9.85
N ALA A 82 -6.98 8.29 -10.86
CA ALA A 82 -7.08 8.78 -12.23
C ALA A 82 -8.17 9.87 -12.34
N ASP A 83 -9.35 9.63 -11.77
CA ASP A 83 -10.45 10.60 -11.75
C ASP A 83 -10.02 11.88 -11.00
N ILE A 84 -9.36 11.75 -9.86
CA ILE A 84 -8.86 12.91 -9.11
C ILE A 84 -7.78 13.66 -9.90
N ARG A 85 -6.90 12.94 -10.61
CA ARG A 85 -5.88 13.54 -11.48
C ARG A 85 -6.53 14.34 -12.63
N GLU A 86 -7.60 13.82 -13.21
CA GLU A 86 -8.37 14.50 -14.25
C GLU A 86 -9.03 15.77 -13.70
N LEU A 87 -9.64 15.73 -12.51
CA LEU A 87 -10.21 16.89 -11.84
C LEU A 87 -9.16 17.99 -11.59
N VAL A 88 -7.94 17.62 -11.17
CA VAL A 88 -6.83 18.57 -10.94
C VAL A 88 -6.30 19.11 -12.26
N GLY A 89 -6.21 18.28 -13.30
CA GLY A 89 -5.70 18.65 -14.62
C GLY A 89 -4.34 19.35 -14.55
N ASN A 90 -4.19 20.39 -15.34
CA ASN A 90 -2.99 21.25 -15.35
C ASN A 90 -3.16 22.52 -14.49
N SER A 91 -4.30 22.68 -13.82
CA SER A 91 -4.62 23.91 -13.08
C SER A 91 -3.79 24.09 -11.81
N ILE A 92 -3.35 23.00 -11.20
CA ILE A 92 -2.53 23.03 -9.98
C ILE A 92 -1.19 22.33 -10.24
N PRO A 93 -0.06 23.05 -10.20
CA PRO A 93 1.27 22.46 -10.33
C PRO A 93 1.56 21.43 -9.23
N LYS A 94 2.53 20.55 -9.48
CA LYS A 94 3.01 19.58 -8.49
C LYS A 94 3.40 20.27 -7.18
N HIS A 95 3.09 19.61 -6.07
CA HIS A 95 3.39 20.05 -4.70
C HIS A 95 2.73 21.37 -4.29
N LYS A 96 1.76 21.86 -5.07
CA LYS A 96 1.00 23.06 -4.70
C LYS A 96 -0.32 22.68 -4.02
N PRO A 97 -0.81 23.57 -3.11
CA PRO A 97 -2.06 23.31 -2.39
C PRO A 97 -3.28 23.34 -3.32
N ILE A 98 -4.22 22.44 -3.07
CA ILE A 98 -5.52 22.38 -3.72
C ILE A 98 -6.54 23.02 -2.77
N LYS A 99 -7.22 24.06 -3.23
CA LYS A 99 -8.15 24.88 -2.41
C LYS A 99 -9.48 25.10 -3.13
N GLY A 100 -10.42 25.73 -2.41
CA GLY A 100 -11.69 26.19 -2.96
C GLY A 100 -12.56 25.08 -3.54
N GLU A 101 -13.28 25.38 -4.61
CA GLU A 101 -14.23 24.47 -5.25
C GLU A 101 -13.59 23.16 -5.71
N LEU A 102 -12.38 23.21 -6.25
CA LEU A 102 -11.67 22.00 -6.70
C LEU A 102 -11.44 21.03 -5.54
N ARG A 103 -11.08 21.53 -4.35
CA ARG A 103 -10.92 20.71 -3.15
C ARG A 103 -12.24 20.01 -2.78
N GLU A 104 -13.36 20.72 -2.83
CA GLU A 104 -14.67 20.14 -2.50
C GLU A 104 -15.11 19.11 -3.55
N ARG A 105 -14.83 19.33 -4.83
CA ARG A 105 -15.08 18.35 -5.90
C ARG A 105 -14.29 17.07 -5.69
N ILE A 106 -13.04 17.16 -5.24
CA ILE A 106 -12.22 15.98 -4.92
C ILE A 106 -12.83 15.22 -3.75
N PHE A 107 -13.22 15.89 -2.66
CA PHE A 107 -13.85 15.21 -1.53
C PHE A 107 -15.16 14.55 -1.92
N LYS A 108 -15.99 15.24 -2.70
CA LYS A 108 -17.24 14.65 -3.21
C LYS A 108 -16.97 13.37 -4.02
N ARG A 109 -15.96 13.37 -4.90
CA ARG A 109 -15.60 12.17 -5.67
C ARG A 109 -15.12 11.02 -4.77
N ILE A 110 -14.38 11.31 -3.70
CA ILE A 110 -13.93 10.30 -2.72
C ILE A 110 -15.14 9.74 -1.94
N GLU A 111 -16.06 10.60 -1.51
CA GLU A 111 -17.30 10.20 -0.81
C GLU A 111 -18.20 9.35 -1.70
N GLU A 112 -18.34 9.70 -2.98
CA GLU A 112 -19.06 8.88 -3.97
C GLU A 112 -18.44 7.50 -4.15
N GLU A 113 -17.10 7.40 -4.14
CA GLU A 113 -16.41 6.12 -4.21
C GLU A 113 -16.68 5.27 -2.97
N GLU A 114 -16.55 5.87 -1.78
CA GLU A 114 -16.81 5.19 -0.52
C GLU A 114 -18.26 4.68 -0.44
N LEU A 115 -19.23 5.49 -0.90
CA LEU A 115 -20.64 5.12 -0.90
C LEU A 115 -20.97 4.00 -1.91
N ASN A 116 -20.43 4.09 -3.13
CA ASN A 116 -20.80 3.19 -4.22
C ASN A 116 -20.05 1.85 -4.19
N VAL A 117 -18.82 1.85 -3.69
CA VAL A 117 -17.92 0.68 -3.68
C VAL A 117 -17.72 0.10 -2.29
N GLY A 118 -17.96 0.90 -1.24
CA GLY A 118 -17.76 0.50 0.15
C GLY A 118 -16.28 0.43 0.55
N TYR A 119 -15.35 0.93 -0.30
CA TYR A 119 -13.92 0.89 -0.02
C TYR A 119 -13.17 2.06 -0.64
N VAL A 120 -12.30 2.66 0.17
CA VAL A 120 -11.31 3.67 -0.25
C VAL A 120 -9.98 3.41 0.46
N ASP A 121 -8.88 3.33 -0.28
CA ASP A 121 -7.52 3.27 0.30
C ASP A 121 -7.07 4.67 0.76
N PHE A 122 -7.51 5.05 1.93
CA PHE A 122 -7.20 6.35 2.53
C PHE A 122 -5.70 6.59 2.77
N ILE A 123 -4.92 5.53 3.01
CA ILE A 123 -3.46 5.65 3.17
C ILE A 123 -2.82 6.06 1.85
N THR A 124 -3.23 5.44 0.75
CA THR A 124 -2.75 5.79 -0.59
C THR A 124 -3.23 7.17 -1.03
N LEU A 125 -4.48 7.53 -0.72
CA LEU A 125 -4.99 8.89 -0.96
C LEU A 125 -4.22 9.95 -0.15
N SER A 126 -3.98 9.70 1.13
CA SER A 126 -3.19 10.61 1.99
C SER A 126 -1.79 10.83 1.40
N SER A 127 -1.12 9.75 0.97
CA SER A 127 0.19 9.83 0.31
C SER A 127 0.17 10.64 -1.00
N SER A 128 -0.97 10.64 -1.70
CA SER A 128 -1.14 11.31 -3.00
C SER A 128 -1.63 12.76 -2.88
N LEU A 129 -2.33 13.09 -1.80
CA LEU A 129 -3.01 14.37 -1.63
C LEU A 129 -2.50 15.19 -0.44
N MET A 130 -1.53 14.68 0.33
CA MET A 130 -1.04 15.38 1.53
C MET A 130 0.48 15.34 1.58
N PHE A 131 1.10 16.23 2.39
CA PHE A 131 2.52 16.16 2.66
C PHE A 131 2.82 15.23 3.84
N SER A 132 3.87 14.46 3.65
CA SER A 132 4.62 13.59 4.55
C SER A 132 3.88 12.97 5.74
N MET A 133 3.69 11.65 5.64
CA MET A 133 3.46 10.74 6.78
C MET A 133 2.22 10.99 7.66
N LYS A 134 1.39 11.95 7.31
CA LYS A 134 0.10 12.20 7.95
C LYS A 134 -0.98 11.37 7.29
N TYR A 135 -0.94 10.08 7.52
CA TYR A 135 -1.99 9.20 7.00
C TYR A 135 -3.30 9.44 7.76
N LYS A 136 -4.38 9.58 7.00
CA LYS A 136 -5.75 9.69 7.48
C LYS A 136 -6.51 8.44 7.08
N LEU A 137 -7.51 8.09 7.84
CA LEU A 137 -8.28 6.86 7.64
C LEU A 137 -9.74 7.12 7.24
N SER A 138 -10.11 8.40 7.07
CA SER A 138 -11.46 8.80 6.65
C SER A 138 -11.45 10.15 5.93
N VAL A 139 -12.52 10.41 5.17
CA VAL A 139 -12.77 11.72 4.57
C VAL A 139 -12.82 12.82 5.64
N ALA A 140 -13.49 12.55 6.77
CA ALA A 140 -13.64 13.52 7.87
C ALA A 140 -12.29 13.96 8.45
N GLU A 141 -11.33 13.04 8.55
CA GLU A 141 -9.96 13.37 8.95
C GLU A 141 -9.19 14.11 7.86
N MET A 142 -9.32 13.69 6.59
CA MET A 142 -8.67 14.37 5.47
C MET A 142 -9.18 15.81 5.29
N ARG A 143 -10.46 16.07 5.56
CA ARG A 143 -11.06 17.42 5.48
C ARG A 143 -10.42 18.44 6.45
N LYS A 144 -9.79 17.97 7.53
CA LYS A 144 -9.06 18.81 8.50
C LYS A 144 -7.68 19.25 8.01
N GLU A 145 -7.20 18.68 6.92
CA GLU A 145 -5.86 18.91 6.37
C GLU A 145 -5.90 19.69 5.05
N VAL A 146 -4.77 20.27 4.69
CA VAL A 146 -4.60 20.90 3.39
C VAL A 146 -4.29 19.83 2.35
N LEU A 147 -5.02 19.83 1.25
CA LEU A 147 -4.71 18.95 0.11
C LEU A 147 -3.64 19.58 -0.79
N TYR A 148 -2.79 18.74 -1.37
CA TYR A 148 -1.71 19.10 -2.29
C TYR A 148 -1.73 18.20 -3.52
N ASN A 149 -1.28 18.71 -4.66
CA ASN A 149 -1.09 17.89 -5.87
C ASN A 149 0.20 17.08 -5.78
N ASN A 150 0.18 15.97 -5.03
CA ASN A 150 1.25 14.98 -4.97
C ASN A 150 0.92 13.72 -5.79
N ILE A 151 -0.17 13.75 -6.56
CA ILE A 151 -0.70 12.62 -7.31
C ILE A 151 0.34 12.14 -8.33
N ARG A 152 0.64 10.85 -8.36
CA ARG A 152 1.58 10.25 -9.32
C ARG A 152 1.06 10.41 -10.76
N LYS A 153 1.95 10.53 -11.72
CA LYS A 153 1.59 10.55 -13.15
C LYS A 153 0.99 9.23 -13.62
N THR A 154 1.51 8.12 -13.08
CA THR A 154 1.04 6.75 -13.37
C THR A 154 0.39 6.16 -12.12
N GLY A 155 -0.46 5.15 -12.30
CA GLY A 155 -1.01 4.37 -11.20
C GLY A 155 0.04 3.61 -10.41
N TYR A 156 -0.37 2.98 -9.33
CA TYR A 156 0.43 2.02 -8.59
C TYR A 156 0.50 0.71 -9.37
N PRO A 157 1.64 -0.01 -9.33
CA PRO A 157 1.79 -1.26 -10.07
C PRO A 157 0.85 -2.33 -9.50
N GLU A 158 0.10 -2.97 -10.36
CA GLU A 158 -0.67 -4.17 -10.06
C GLU A 158 0.30 -5.36 -10.00
N SER A 159 1.00 -5.47 -8.88
CA SER A 159 2.02 -6.48 -8.69
C SER A 159 1.38 -7.82 -8.30
N SER A 160 0.91 -8.57 -9.31
CA SER A 160 0.40 -9.94 -9.11
C SER A 160 1.42 -10.83 -8.38
N ASP A 161 2.69 -10.71 -8.73
CA ASP A 161 3.77 -11.48 -8.08
C ASP A 161 3.91 -11.18 -6.59
N TYR A 162 3.77 -9.90 -6.21
CA TYR A 162 3.84 -9.51 -4.80
C TYR A 162 2.62 -10.02 -4.03
N LEU A 163 1.44 -9.82 -4.57
CA LEU A 163 0.19 -10.31 -3.98
C LEU A 163 0.19 -11.83 -3.88
N ASN A 164 0.54 -12.53 -4.97
CA ASN A 164 0.59 -14.00 -4.98
C ASN A 164 1.59 -14.52 -3.95
N CYS A 165 2.77 -13.90 -3.83
CA CYS A 165 3.74 -14.28 -2.81
C CYS A 165 3.15 -14.21 -1.39
N LEU A 166 2.41 -13.15 -1.06
CA LEU A 166 1.76 -13.01 0.23
C LEU A 166 0.54 -13.93 0.41
N LEU A 167 -0.12 -14.35 -0.67
CA LEU A 167 -1.20 -15.35 -0.61
C LEU A 167 -0.68 -16.76 -0.32
N TYR A 168 0.54 -17.09 -0.76
CA TYR A 168 1.20 -18.36 -0.45
C TYR A 168 1.90 -18.38 0.91
N THR A 169 1.92 -17.26 1.63
CA THR A 169 2.32 -17.24 3.03
C THR A 169 1.14 -17.69 3.90
N SER A 170 1.41 -18.51 4.91
CA SER A 170 0.36 -18.94 5.84
C SER A 170 -0.21 -17.70 6.57
N PRO A 171 -1.54 -17.56 6.67
CA PRO A 171 -2.12 -16.51 7.49
C PRO A 171 -1.75 -16.71 8.96
N SER A 172 -1.59 -15.60 9.69
CA SER A 172 -1.48 -15.68 11.15
C SER A 172 -2.81 -16.20 11.73
N PRO A 173 -2.79 -16.95 12.85
CA PRO A 173 -4.02 -17.37 13.53
C PRO A 173 -4.98 -16.20 13.83
N ARG A 174 -4.46 -14.98 14.05
CA ARG A 174 -5.29 -13.79 14.26
C ARG A 174 -6.01 -13.30 13.01
N ASP A 175 -5.57 -13.69 11.81
CA ASP A 175 -6.25 -13.32 10.56
C ASP A 175 -7.53 -14.13 10.34
N THR A 176 -7.64 -15.31 10.97
CA THR A 176 -8.81 -16.19 10.88
C THR A 176 -9.94 -15.81 11.84
N GLU A 177 -9.68 -14.99 12.84
CA GLU A 177 -10.66 -14.56 13.85
C GLU A 177 -11.46 -13.29 13.44
N ARG A 178 -11.18 -12.70 12.27
CA ARG A 178 -11.77 -11.43 11.81
C ARG A 178 -12.86 -11.56 10.74
N TYR A 179 -13.29 -12.80 10.44
CA TYR A 179 -14.34 -13.06 9.45
C TYR A 179 -15.52 -13.81 10.09
#